data_b2221e0eff91028184c67c7fcb2ea1bb
#
_entry.id   b2221e0eff91028184c67c7fcb2ea1bb
#
_cell.length_a   1.000
_cell.length_b   1.000
_cell.length_c   1.000
_cell.angle_alpha   90.00
_cell.angle_beta   90.00
_cell.angle_gamma   90.00
#
_symmetry.space_group_name_H-M   'P 1'
#
loop_
_entity.id
_entity.type
_entity.pdbx_description
1 polymer ?
#
loop_
_entity_poly.entity_id
_entity_poly.type
_entity_poly.pdbx_seq_one_letter_code
_entity_poly.pdbx_strand_id
1 'polypeptide(L)'
;REYDALIKEAEARVRTAEANLTKTIVRAPITGVVLRKRLKDGESVSPESQNGIVSLADVSALRVRVDLDERDVAKIKENQTAYVTADAYGEQKFTAKVVKIGQILGRKNFRTERPTEKVDTKILEVLLELESNQKLPLGLRVDAFISTN
;
A
#
# COMPACT_ATOMS: atom_id res chain seq x y z
N ARG A 1 -13.23 37.23 -38.02
CA ARG A 1 -13.88 36.86 -36.72
C ARG A 1 -14.63 35.53 -36.82
N GLU A 2 -15.41 35.28 -37.90
CA GLU A 2 -16.13 34.01 -38.08
C GLU A 2 -15.17 32.85 -38.38
N TYR A 3 -14.20 33.04 -39.25
CA TYR A 3 -13.18 32.01 -39.54
C TYR A 3 -12.29 31.71 -38.34
N ASP A 4 -11.97 32.70 -37.50
CA ASP A 4 -11.19 32.47 -36.27
C ASP A 4 -11.95 31.59 -35.27
N ALA A 5 -13.28 31.75 -35.22
CA ALA A 5 -14.12 30.91 -34.37
C ALA A 5 -14.17 29.44 -34.88
N LEU A 6 -14.29 29.26 -36.19
CA LEU A 6 -14.27 27.91 -36.82
C LEU A 6 -12.93 27.21 -36.62
N ILE A 7 -11.82 27.95 -36.76
CA ILE A 7 -10.48 27.38 -36.49
C ILE A 7 -10.36 26.94 -35.04
N LYS A 8 -10.76 27.75 -34.08
CA LYS A 8 -10.72 27.40 -32.65
C LYS A 8 -11.59 26.19 -32.31
N GLU A 9 -12.76 26.09 -32.95
CA GLU A 9 -13.64 24.92 -32.77
C GLU A 9 -12.98 23.66 -33.33
N ALA A 10 -12.40 23.72 -34.54
CA ALA A 10 -11.69 22.62 -35.13
C ALA A 10 -10.50 22.14 -34.27
N GLU A 11 -9.70 23.10 -33.78
CA GLU A 11 -8.61 22.82 -32.86
C GLU A 11 -9.08 22.18 -31.55
N ALA A 12 -10.24 22.60 -31.01
CA ALA A 12 -10.81 22.02 -29.80
C ALA A 12 -11.26 20.57 -30.05
N ARG A 13 -11.82 20.26 -31.23
CA ARG A 13 -12.18 18.90 -31.64
C ARG A 13 -10.94 18.02 -31.75
N VAL A 14 -9.85 18.51 -32.34
CA VAL A 14 -8.57 17.78 -32.44
C VAL A 14 -8.04 17.47 -31.03
N ARG A 15 -7.94 18.48 -30.14
CA ARG A 15 -7.49 18.27 -28.76
C ARG A 15 -8.33 17.22 -28.01
N THR A 16 -9.65 17.23 -28.23
CA THR A 16 -10.55 16.23 -27.61
C THR A 16 -10.27 14.83 -28.16
N ALA A 17 -10.06 14.69 -29.46
CA ALA A 17 -9.73 13.41 -30.09
C ALA A 17 -8.38 12.87 -29.59
N GLU A 18 -7.36 13.72 -29.49
CA GLU A 18 -6.03 13.36 -28.96
C GLU A 18 -6.10 12.95 -27.48
N ALA A 19 -6.88 13.68 -26.67
CA ALA A 19 -7.10 13.30 -25.27
C ALA A 19 -7.79 11.94 -25.14
N ASN A 20 -8.75 11.66 -26.00
CA ASN A 20 -9.42 10.35 -26.03
C ASN A 20 -8.48 9.24 -26.48
N LEU A 21 -7.65 9.49 -27.49
CA LEU A 21 -6.61 8.52 -27.92
C LEU A 21 -5.62 8.24 -26.79
N THR A 22 -5.18 9.27 -26.05
CA THR A 22 -4.27 9.10 -24.92
C THR A 22 -4.87 8.19 -23.84
N LYS A 23 -6.18 8.28 -23.60
CA LYS A 23 -6.88 7.43 -22.61
C LYS A 23 -6.95 5.95 -23.01
N THR A 24 -6.75 5.61 -24.29
CA THR A 24 -6.74 4.21 -24.75
C THR A 24 -5.44 3.50 -24.36
N ILE A 25 -4.41 4.23 -23.97
CA ILE A 25 -3.11 3.69 -23.55
C ILE A 25 -2.98 3.81 -22.03
N VAL A 26 -3.09 2.68 -21.35
CA VAL A 26 -2.88 2.61 -19.89
C VAL A 26 -1.42 2.43 -19.59
N ARG A 27 -0.85 3.38 -18.86
CA ARG A 27 0.57 3.38 -18.46
C ARG A 27 0.70 3.17 -16.96
N ALA A 28 1.78 2.50 -16.54
CA ALA A 28 2.12 2.36 -15.12
C ALA A 28 2.48 3.75 -14.54
N PRO A 29 1.81 4.20 -13.47
CA PRO A 29 2.10 5.48 -12.84
C PRO A 29 3.37 5.47 -11.97
N ILE A 30 3.85 4.29 -11.61
CA ILE A 30 5.05 4.07 -10.79
C ILE A 30 5.91 2.96 -11.39
N THR A 31 7.20 2.98 -11.08
CA THR A 31 8.06 1.82 -11.27
C THR A 31 7.73 0.77 -10.22
N GLY A 32 7.52 -0.49 -10.61
CA GLY A 32 7.15 -1.52 -9.65
C GLY A 32 6.88 -2.87 -10.29
N VAL A 33 6.32 -3.76 -9.50
CA VAL A 33 5.99 -5.13 -9.90
C VAL A 33 4.47 -5.28 -10.01
N VAL A 34 4.01 -5.94 -11.05
CA VAL A 34 2.60 -6.31 -11.20
C VAL A 34 2.29 -7.44 -10.23
N LEU A 35 1.52 -7.15 -9.21
CA LEU A 35 1.11 -8.12 -8.20
C LEU A 35 -0.03 -9.00 -8.66
N ARG A 36 -0.96 -8.42 -9.43
CA ARG A 36 -2.14 -9.12 -9.93
C ARG A 36 -2.64 -8.50 -11.23
N LYS A 37 -2.81 -9.31 -12.25
CA LYS A 37 -3.59 -8.97 -13.45
C LYS A 37 -5.06 -9.32 -13.17
N ARG A 38 -5.96 -8.36 -13.24
CA ARG A 38 -7.38 -8.53 -12.92
C ARG A 38 -8.21 -8.80 -14.16
N LEU A 39 -7.84 -8.20 -15.29
CA LEU A 39 -8.51 -8.36 -16.57
C LEU A 39 -7.63 -9.14 -17.54
N LYS A 40 -8.25 -9.98 -18.33
CA LYS A 40 -7.61 -10.73 -19.41
C LYS A 40 -7.69 -9.94 -20.72
N ASP A 41 -6.87 -10.33 -21.67
CA ASP A 41 -6.90 -9.75 -23.02
C ASP A 41 -8.26 -10.05 -23.68
N GLY A 42 -8.87 -9.03 -24.27
CA GLY A 42 -10.21 -9.11 -24.84
C GLY A 42 -11.36 -8.77 -23.88
N GLU A 43 -11.09 -8.61 -22.59
CA GLU A 43 -12.10 -8.15 -21.64
C GLU A 43 -12.27 -6.63 -21.70
N SER A 44 -13.53 -6.18 -21.62
CA SER A 44 -13.87 -4.76 -21.66
C SER A 44 -13.66 -4.10 -20.32
N VAL A 45 -13.15 -2.88 -20.33
CA VAL A 45 -13.00 -2.02 -19.17
C VAL A 45 -13.94 -0.82 -19.29
N SER A 46 -14.69 -0.53 -18.23
CA SER A 46 -15.49 0.69 -18.12
C SER A 46 -14.85 1.66 -17.13
N PRO A 47 -14.91 2.98 -17.37
CA PRO A 47 -14.49 4.00 -16.41
C PRO A 47 -15.21 3.89 -15.05
N GLU A 48 -16.40 3.32 -15.03
CA GLU A 48 -17.22 3.10 -13.82
C GLU A 48 -16.81 1.83 -13.06
N SER A 49 -15.94 1.00 -13.65
CA SER A 49 -15.48 -0.22 -13.00
C SER A 49 -14.61 0.13 -11.77
N GLN A 50 -15.07 -0.26 -10.59
CA GLN A 50 -14.31 -0.10 -9.34
C GLN A 50 -13.06 -0.99 -9.29
N ASN A 51 -12.96 -1.96 -10.18
CA ASN A 51 -11.82 -2.87 -10.27
C ASN A 51 -10.81 -2.36 -11.28
N GLY A 52 -9.60 -2.04 -10.80
CA GLY A 52 -8.49 -1.69 -11.68
C GLY A 52 -8.08 -2.86 -12.60
N ILE A 53 -7.41 -2.55 -13.70
CA ILE A 53 -6.91 -3.54 -14.69
C ILE A 53 -5.82 -4.43 -14.09
N VAL A 54 -4.88 -3.82 -13.38
CA VAL A 54 -3.76 -4.47 -12.71
C VAL A 54 -3.54 -3.86 -11.33
N SER A 55 -3.02 -4.65 -10.40
CA SER A 55 -2.47 -4.14 -9.14
C SER A 55 -0.97 -4.06 -9.28
N LEU A 56 -0.43 -2.86 -9.11
CA LEU A 56 0.99 -2.55 -9.18
C LEU A 56 1.47 -2.09 -7.81
N ALA A 57 2.67 -2.51 -7.40
CA ALA A 57 3.29 -2.02 -6.18
C ALA A 57 4.78 -1.79 -6.37
N ASP A 58 5.29 -0.77 -5.70
CA ASP A 58 6.72 -0.61 -5.47
C ASP A 58 7.12 -1.55 -4.32
N VAL A 59 7.98 -2.50 -4.64
CA VAL A 59 8.50 -3.51 -3.69
C VAL A 59 9.96 -3.24 -3.31
N SER A 60 10.49 -2.07 -3.63
CA SER A 60 11.87 -1.69 -3.31
C SER A 60 12.10 -1.57 -1.81
N ALA A 61 11.08 -1.14 -1.06
CA ALA A 61 11.08 -1.08 0.39
C ALA A 61 9.82 -1.77 0.95
N LEU A 62 10.02 -2.90 1.60
CA LEU A 62 8.94 -3.63 2.25
C LEU A 62 8.65 -3.02 3.62
N ARG A 63 7.38 -2.75 3.88
CA ARG A 63 6.93 -2.20 5.16
C ARG A 63 5.93 -3.11 5.84
N VAL A 64 6.08 -3.22 7.14
CA VAL A 64 5.18 -3.95 8.02
C VAL A 64 4.37 -2.95 8.82
N ARG A 65 3.05 -3.08 8.75
CA ARG A 65 2.15 -2.32 9.59
C ARG A 65 1.90 -3.10 10.88
N VAL A 66 2.19 -2.48 11.99
CA VAL A 66 2.05 -3.04 13.33
C VAL A 66 0.97 -2.30 14.09
N ASP A 67 0.05 -3.03 14.67
CA ASP A 67 -0.98 -2.51 15.57
C ASP A 67 -0.42 -2.56 17.01
N LEU A 68 0.06 -1.42 17.50
CA LEU A 68 0.64 -1.27 18.83
C LEU A 68 -0.45 -0.95 19.86
N ASP A 69 -0.43 -1.64 21.01
CA ASP A 69 -1.35 -1.36 22.13
C ASP A 69 -1.07 0.04 22.72
N GLU A 70 -2.13 0.78 23.08
CA GLU A 70 -2.05 2.12 23.68
C GLU A 70 -1.10 2.19 24.88
N ARG A 71 -1.00 1.12 25.67
CA ARG A 71 -0.14 1.05 26.87
C ARG A 71 1.35 1.07 26.56
N ASP A 72 1.73 0.71 25.36
CA ASP A 72 3.14 0.60 24.96
C ASP A 72 3.61 1.78 24.10
N VAL A 73 2.70 2.71 23.75
CA VAL A 73 2.99 3.86 22.90
C VAL A 73 4.16 4.70 23.39
N ALA A 74 4.24 4.96 24.71
CA ALA A 74 5.30 5.77 25.30
C ALA A 74 6.71 5.15 25.21
N LYS A 75 6.79 3.84 24.94
CA LYS A 75 8.05 3.09 24.84
C LYS A 75 8.65 3.11 23.43
N ILE A 76 7.86 3.51 22.44
CA ILE A 76 8.25 3.43 21.03
C ILE A 76 8.72 4.79 20.51
N LYS A 77 9.84 4.76 19.79
CA LYS A 77 10.43 5.94 19.13
C LYS A 77 10.81 5.59 17.70
N GLU A 78 10.84 6.60 16.85
CA GLU A 78 11.37 6.44 15.49
C GLU A 78 12.84 6.01 15.52
N ASN A 79 13.24 5.27 14.52
CA ASN A 79 14.58 4.69 14.36
C ASN A 79 14.95 3.56 15.33
N GLN A 80 14.05 3.11 16.19
CA GLN A 80 14.30 1.91 17.01
C GLN A 80 14.48 0.68 16.13
N THR A 81 15.38 -0.20 16.53
CA THR A 81 15.60 -1.50 15.91
C THR A 81 14.45 -2.44 16.26
N ALA A 82 14.02 -3.18 15.28
CA ALA A 82 12.98 -4.19 15.42
C ALA A 82 13.36 -5.45 14.63
N TYR A 83 12.69 -6.55 14.88
CA TYR A 83 12.69 -7.70 14.01
C TYR A 83 11.27 -8.23 13.84
N VAL A 84 11.08 -8.91 12.74
CA VAL A 84 9.80 -9.48 12.36
C VAL A 84 9.97 -10.99 12.16
N THR A 85 9.00 -11.77 12.61
CA THR A 85 8.91 -13.20 12.36
C THR A 85 7.61 -13.53 11.64
N ALA A 86 7.60 -14.62 10.90
CA ALA A 86 6.41 -15.11 10.24
C ALA A 86 6.35 -16.64 10.36
N ASP A 87 5.20 -17.19 10.70
CA ASP A 87 5.00 -18.63 10.89
C ASP A 87 5.45 -19.46 9.68
N ALA A 88 5.26 -18.90 8.47
CA ALA A 88 5.69 -19.54 7.23
C ALA A 88 7.21 -19.74 7.09
N TYR A 89 8.01 -19.02 7.88
CA TYR A 89 9.48 -19.02 7.83
C TYR A 89 10.11 -19.57 9.12
N GLY A 90 9.31 -20.16 10.02
CA GLY A 90 9.76 -20.72 11.28
C GLY A 90 10.45 -19.68 12.17
N GLU A 91 11.66 -19.98 12.65
CA GLU A 91 12.40 -19.11 13.57
C GLU A 91 13.21 -17.99 12.88
N GLN A 92 13.09 -17.85 11.57
CA GLN A 92 13.81 -16.81 10.83
C GLN A 92 13.37 -15.42 11.26
N LYS A 93 14.34 -14.56 11.63
CA LYS A 93 14.12 -13.18 12.01
C LYS A 93 14.50 -12.26 10.86
N PHE A 94 13.61 -11.33 10.55
CA PHE A 94 13.80 -10.31 9.52
C PHE A 94 14.04 -8.97 10.21
N THR A 95 15.23 -8.41 10.06
CA THR A 95 15.59 -7.13 10.66
C THR A 95 14.78 -6.00 10.07
N ALA A 96 14.31 -5.12 10.93
CA ALA A 96 13.49 -3.98 10.58
C ALA A 96 13.83 -2.76 11.46
N LYS A 97 13.32 -1.61 11.05
CA LYS A 97 13.46 -0.35 11.77
C LYS A 97 12.12 0.39 11.83
N VAL A 98 11.83 1.05 12.94
CA VAL A 98 10.67 1.92 13.07
C VAL A 98 10.88 3.16 12.20
N VAL A 99 10.05 3.35 11.18
CA VAL A 99 10.15 4.50 10.26
C VAL A 99 9.04 5.52 10.46
N LYS A 100 7.91 5.11 11.03
CA LYS A 100 6.81 6.02 11.29
C LYS A 100 5.96 5.53 12.45
N ILE A 101 5.56 6.46 13.30
CA ILE A 101 4.60 6.25 14.37
C ILE A 101 3.34 7.05 14.05
N GLY A 102 2.18 6.39 14.05
CA GLY A 102 0.90 7.05 13.84
C GLY A 102 0.63 8.11 14.92
N GLN A 103 -0.21 9.07 14.61
CA GLN A 103 -0.59 10.13 15.56
C GLN A 103 -2.04 9.99 16.04
N ILE A 104 -2.77 9.00 15.54
CA ILE A 104 -4.18 8.79 15.86
C ILE A 104 -4.36 7.36 16.35
N LEU A 105 -4.96 7.23 17.52
CA LEU A 105 -5.40 5.94 18.04
C LEU A 105 -6.65 5.48 17.27
N GLY A 106 -6.59 4.28 16.75
CA GLY A 106 -7.68 3.64 16.01
C GLY A 106 -8.20 2.39 16.71
N ARG A 107 -9.20 1.77 16.10
CA ARG A 107 -9.63 0.41 16.48
C ARG A 107 -8.76 -0.62 15.78
N LYS A 108 -8.51 -1.75 16.45
CA LYS A 108 -7.75 -2.86 15.88
C LYS A 108 -8.36 -3.33 14.55
N ASN A 109 -7.56 -3.33 13.50
CA ASN A 109 -8.01 -3.68 12.15
C ASN A 109 -8.19 -5.19 11.94
N PHE A 110 -7.50 -6.02 12.74
CA PHE A 110 -7.59 -7.47 12.67
C PHE A 110 -8.17 -8.05 13.96
N ARG A 111 -9.24 -8.83 13.83
CA ARG A 111 -9.74 -9.66 14.94
C ARG A 111 -8.86 -10.90 15.00
N THR A 112 -8.19 -11.10 16.13
CA THR A 112 -7.51 -12.36 16.42
C THR A 112 -8.57 -13.38 16.84
N GLU A 113 -8.49 -14.62 16.39
CA GLU A 113 -9.42 -15.69 16.75
C GLU A 113 -9.24 -16.20 18.20
N ARG A 114 -8.46 -15.50 19.03
CA ARG A 114 -8.27 -15.86 20.43
C ARG A 114 -9.41 -15.30 21.29
N PRO A 115 -10.18 -16.17 21.98
CA PRO A 115 -11.39 -15.74 22.74
C PRO A 115 -11.14 -14.82 23.93
N THR A 116 -9.88 -14.63 24.33
CA THR A 116 -9.48 -13.84 25.50
C THR A 116 -9.08 -12.41 25.20
N GLU A 117 -9.07 -12.01 23.93
CA GLU A 117 -8.65 -10.67 23.55
C GLU A 117 -9.79 -9.65 23.72
N LYS A 118 -9.58 -8.64 24.54
CA LYS A 118 -10.54 -7.53 24.75
C LYS A 118 -10.74 -6.80 23.42
N VAL A 119 -11.96 -6.81 22.93
CA VAL A 119 -12.38 -6.28 21.62
C VAL A 119 -12.28 -4.75 21.53
N ASP A 120 -12.05 -4.05 22.63
CA ASP A 120 -12.11 -2.58 22.72
C ASP A 120 -10.76 -1.92 23.02
N THR A 121 -9.66 -2.56 22.64
CA THR A 121 -8.31 -1.98 22.81
C THR A 121 -8.04 -1.00 21.66
N LYS A 122 -7.74 0.24 22.02
CA LYS A 122 -7.22 1.23 21.06
C LYS A 122 -5.80 0.86 20.67
N ILE A 123 -5.52 0.99 19.40
CA ILE A 123 -4.19 0.71 18.84
C ILE A 123 -3.62 1.96 18.17
N LEU A 124 -2.30 2.05 18.17
CA LEU A 124 -1.54 2.98 17.36
C LEU A 124 -0.87 2.24 16.22
N GLU A 125 -1.04 2.75 15.00
CA GLU A 125 -0.36 2.17 13.84
C GLU A 125 1.11 2.58 13.82
N VAL A 126 2.01 1.59 13.74
CA VAL A 126 3.45 1.80 13.60
C VAL A 126 3.91 1.13 12.30
N LEU A 127 4.71 1.83 11.51
CA LEU A 127 5.32 1.28 10.31
C LEU A 127 6.78 0.92 10.58
N LEU A 128 7.09 -0.34 10.33
CA LEU A 128 8.47 -0.84 10.30
C LEU A 128 8.89 -1.01 8.85
N GLU A 129 10.12 -0.64 8.51
CA GLU A 129 10.72 -0.90 7.22
C GLU A 129 11.75 -2.02 7.36
N LEU A 130 11.61 -3.05 6.53
CA LEU A 130 12.55 -4.16 6.47
C LEU A 130 13.84 -3.74 5.77
N GLU A 131 14.97 -4.32 6.15
CA GLU A 131 16.22 -4.11 5.44
C GLU A 131 16.12 -4.56 3.98
N SER A 132 16.78 -3.86 3.08
CA SER A 132 16.62 -3.96 1.62
C SER A 132 16.97 -5.33 1.01
N ASN A 133 17.68 -6.20 1.74
CA ASN A 133 18.03 -7.54 1.29
C ASN A 133 16.98 -8.62 1.66
N GLN A 134 15.92 -8.25 2.36
CA GLN A 134 14.91 -9.18 2.88
C GLN A 134 13.67 -9.16 1.99
N LYS A 135 13.18 -10.37 1.65
CA LYS A 135 12.02 -10.55 0.78
C LYS A 135 10.95 -11.34 1.50
N LEU A 136 9.79 -10.73 1.66
CA LEU A 136 8.58 -11.36 2.16
C LEU A 136 7.44 -11.13 1.17
N PRO A 137 6.54 -12.08 1.00
CA PRO A 137 5.33 -11.88 0.22
C PRO A 137 4.47 -10.77 0.82
N LEU A 138 3.90 -9.93 -0.05
CA LEU A 138 2.95 -8.90 0.38
C LEU A 138 1.66 -9.54 0.92
N GLY A 139 1.15 -9.00 2.02
CA GLY A 139 -0.06 -9.50 2.69
C GLY A 139 0.20 -10.67 3.65
N LEU A 140 1.47 -11.05 3.85
CA LEU A 140 1.83 -12.04 4.86
C LEU A 140 1.56 -11.50 6.27
N ARG A 141 0.94 -12.32 7.12
CA ARG A 141 0.80 -12.02 8.54
C ARG A 141 2.13 -12.28 9.25
N VAL A 142 2.52 -11.35 10.10
CA VAL A 142 3.81 -11.37 10.79
C VAL A 142 3.65 -10.89 12.22
N ASP A 143 4.54 -11.32 13.09
CA ASP A 143 4.71 -10.81 14.45
C ASP A 143 5.94 -9.90 14.50
N ALA A 144 5.79 -8.71 15.10
CA ALA A 144 6.84 -7.73 15.19
C ALA A 144 7.30 -7.54 16.64
N PHE A 145 8.60 -7.46 16.83
CA PHE A 145 9.26 -7.25 18.12
C PHE A 145 10.13 -6.01 18.03
N ILE A 146 9.79 -4.98 18.80
CA ILE A 146 10.50 -3.70 18.82
C ILE A 146 11.34 -3.65 20.10
N SER A 147 12.65 -3.35 19.96
CA SER A 147 13.55 -3.22 21.10
C SER A 147 13.24 -1.93 21.87
N THR A 148 12.81 -2.07 23.11
CA THR A 148 12.62 -0.94 24.04
C THR A 148 13.83 -0.87 24.96
N ASN A 149 14.76 0.05 24.68
CA ASN A 149 15.86 0.38 25.59
C ASN A 149 15.43 1.49 26.52
#